data_b835ac22fa1c0042c942711018d775a7
#
_entry.id   b835ac22fa1c0042c942711018d775a7
#
_cell.length_a   1.000
_cell.length_b   1.000
_cell.length_c   1.000
_cell.angle_alpha   90.00
_cell.angle_beta   90.00
_cell.angle_gamma   90.00
#
_symmetry.space_group_name_H-M   'P 1'
#
loop_
_entity.id
_entity.type
_entity.pdbx_description
1 polymer ?
#
loop_
_entity_poly.entity_id
_entity_poly.type
_entity_poly.pdbx_seq_one_letter_code
_entity_poly.pdbx_strand_id
1 'polypeptide(L)'
;MARHGPGHTISPSAIPARANIAGLKSLGVRAIIAFSAVGSLREEITPGSFVIPSQIIDRTKGIRPASFFEGTSVVAHAMFGDPFSGKLVSWLAKEVSKALEKEGRGVQVFTDKTIVCMEGPQFSTRAESLMYRQWGGDLINMSVLPEAKLAREAEMRCGYLVSSIRYFTLILNPSYALIATATDYDSWRPHSEAVTVAEVFNTLRTNAETARIVAATILDDLHNAMTGDGSDIFLEEIGKMKYSIMPQSTMQKAEDRAIMAYILPEYFSGENEKDAKSG
;
A
#
# COMPACT_ATOMS: atom_id res chain seq x y z
N MET A 1 -4.21 -0.21 11.74
CA MET A 1 -5.11 0.97 11.59
C MET A 1 -6.30 0.58 10.71
N ALA A 2 -7.52 0.89 11.13
CA ALA A 2 -8.75 0.63 10.36
C ALA A 2 -9.03 1.84 9.47
N ARG A 3 -8.79 1.74 8.14
CA ARG A 3 -8.91 2.87 7.21
C ARG A 3 -10.36 3.39 7.04
N HIS A 4 -11.33 2.50 7.17
CA HIS A 4 -12.75 2.87 7.11
C HIS A 4 -13.35 3.33 8.45
N GLY A 5 -12.51 3.54 9.46
CA GLY A 5 -12.93 3.90 10.81
C GLY A 5 -13.60 2.74 11.58
N PRO A 6 -13.89 2.95 12.88
CA PRO A 6 -14.65 2.00 13.67
C PRO A 6 -16.05 1.79 13.06
N GLY A 7 -16.47 0.54 12.91
CA GLY A 7 -17.78 0.22 12.35
C GLY A 7 -17.94 0.46 10.84
N HIS A 8 -16.84 0.68 10.10
CA HIS A 8 -16.87 0.87 8.64
C HIS A 8 -17.75 2.06 8.21
N THR A 9 -17.55 3.22 8.84
CA THR A 9 -18.37 4.43 8.65
C THR A 9 -17.81 5.40 7.60
N ILE A 10 -16.57 5.21 7.15
CA ILE A 10 -15.91 6.07 6.17
C ILE A 10 -15.94 5.39 4.80
N SER A 11 -16.57 6.03 3.82
CA SER A 11 -16.60 5.53 2.44
C SER A 11 -15.20 5.50 1.81
N PRO A 12 -14.95 4.67 0.78
CA PRO A 12 -13.63 4.55 0.16
C PRO A 12 -13.02 5.89 -0.28
N SER A 13 -13.83 6.76 -0.89
CA SER A 13 -13.36 8.07 -1.40
C SER A 13 -13.14 9.11 -0.30
N ALA A 14 -13.71 8.90 0.90
CA ALA A 14 -13.60 9.81 2.03
C ALA A 14 -12.49 9.43 3.02
N ILE A 15 -11.76 8.33 2.78
CA ILE A 15 -10.65 7.91 3.63
C ILE A 15 -9.57 9.02 3.61
N PRO A 16 -9.13 9.54 4.77
CA PRO A 16 -8.09 10.55 4.84
C PRO A 16 -6.69 9.96 4.61
N ALA A 17 -6.47 9.39 3.40
CA ALA A 17 -5.29 8.60 3.10
C ALA A 17 -3.98 9.37 3.29
N ARG A 18 -3.93 10.66 2.90
CA ARG A 18 -2.75 11.52 3.13
C ARG A 18 -2.42 11.63 4.62
N ALA A 19 -3.42 11.91 5.46
CA ALA A 19 -3.22 12.02 6.90
C ALA A 19 -2.81 10.66 7.51
N ASN A 20 -3.38 9.57 7.05
CA ASN A 20 -3.04 8.22 7.51
C ASN A 20 -1.58 7.88 7.21
N ILE A 21 -1.12 8.09 5.98
CA ILE A 21 0.27 7.80 5.59
C ILE A 21 1.24 8.77 6.28
N ALA A 22 0.92 10.08 6.35
CA ALA A 22 1.73 11.05 7.08
C ALA A 22 1.85 10.71 8.58
N GLY A 23 0.75 10.28 9.21
CA GLY A 23 0.75 9.83 10.59
C GLY A 23 1.60 8.57 10.81
N LEU A 24 1.52 7.57 9.93
CA LEU A 24 2.40 6.41 9.99
C LEU A 24 3.87 6.81 9.85
N LYS A 25 4.18 7.75 8.96
CA LYS A 25 5.53 8.29 8.80
C LYS A 25 6.04 8.95 10.08
N SER A 26 5.22 9.80 10.72
CA SER A 26 5.61 10.48 11.97
C SER A 26 5.90 9.52 13.13
N LEU A 27 5.29 8.34 13.11
CA LEU A 27 5.53 7.25 14.07
C LEU A 27 6.77 6.42 13.75
N GLY A 28 7.52 6.75 12.69
CA GLY A 28 8.70 6.02 12.30
C GLY A 28 8.41 4.63 11.68
N VAL A 29 7.21 4.44 11.12
CA VAL A 29 6.85 3.18 10.44
C VAL A 29 7.78 2.95 9.24
N ARG A 30 8.34 1.74 9.14
CA ARG A 30 9.29 1.35 8.10
C ARG A 30 8.72 0.42 7.04
N ALA A 31 7.58 -0.23 7.32
CA ALA A 31 6.89 -1.07 6.37
C ALA A 31 5.37 -0.95 6.57
N ILE A 32 4.62 -0.91 5.49
CA ILE A 32 3.17 -0.95 5.50
C ILE A 32 2.74 -2.26 4.87
N ILE A 33 2.15 -3.14 5.67
CA ILE A 33 1.48 -4.34 5.21
C ILE A 33 -0.02 -4.08 5.34
N ALA A 34 -0.67 -3.83 4.21
CA ALA A 34 -2.08 -3.55 4.17
C ALA A 34 -2.88 -4.84 3.98
N PHE A 35 -4.03 -4.95 4.66
CA PHE A 35 -5.01 -6.00 4.41
C PHE A 35 -6.23 -5.38 3.72
N SER A 36 -6.77 -6.06 2.71
CA SER A 36 -7.96 -5.62 1.98
C SER A 36 -8.83 -6.80 1.59
N ALA A 37 -10.13 -6.65 1.79
CA ALA A 37 -11.13 -7.48 1.11
C ALA A 37 -11.14 -7.13 -0.38
N VAL A 38 -11.27 -8.13 -1.24
CA VAL A 38 -11.26 -7.97 -2.70
C VAL A 38 -12.28 -8.89 -3.35
N GLY A 39 -12.85 -8.45 -4.46
CA GLY A 39 -13.58 -9.31 -5.38
C GLY A 39 -12.58 -10.06 -6.29
N SER A 40 -12.87 -11.30 -6.60
CA SER A 40 -12.09 -12.11 -7.54
C SER A 40 -12.60 -11.90 -8.97
N LEU A 41 -11.67 -11.66 -9.88
CA LEU A 41 -11.90 -11.61 -11.33
C LEU A 41 -11.48 -12.93 -12.02
N ARG A 42 -11.06 -13.94 -11.28
CA ARG A 42 -10.59 -15.23 -11.78
C ARG A 42 -11.31 -16.40 -11.14
N GLU A 43 -11.56 -17.44 -11.93
CA GLU A 43 -12.22 -18.66 -11.44
C GLU A 43 -11.40 -19.39 -10.39
N GLU A 44 -10.08 -19.43 -10.60
CA GLU A 44 -9.12 -20.13 -9.73
C GLU A 44 -8.91 -19.44 -8.38
N ILE A 45 -9.17 -18.11 -8.30
CA ILE A 45 -9.05 -17.36 -7.04
C ILE A 45 -10.40 -17.39 -6.33
N THR A 46 -10.65 -18.47 -5.62
CA THR A 46 -11.91 -18.69 -4.92
C THR A 46 -12.08 -17.79 -3.69
N PRO A 47 -13.32 -17.46 -3.28
CA PRO A 47 -13.55 -16.82 -1.99
C PRO A 47 -12.85 -17.57 -0.86
N GLY A 48 -12.20 -16.85 0.05
CA GLY A 48 -11.33 -17.41 1.09
C GLY A 48 -9.86 -17.45 0.72
N SER A 49 -9.49 -17.31 -0.56
CA SER A 49 -8.09 -17.25 -1.00
C SER A 49 -7.39 -15.99 -0.53
N PHE A 50 -6.08 -16.10 -0.29
CA PHE A 50 -5.19 -14.99 -0.01
C PHE A 50 -4.35 -14.68 -1.25
N VAL A 51 -4.15 -13.41 -1.55
CA VAL A 51 -3.40 -12.97 -2.72
C VAL A 51 -2.46 -11.84 -2.35
N ILE A 52 -1.21 -11.93 -2.78
CA ILE A 52 -0.21 -10.87 -2.64
C ILE A 52 0.06 -10.32 -4.05
N PRO A 53 -0.61 -9.23 -4.45
CA PRO A 53 -0.50 -8.70 -5.80
C PRO A 53 0.84 -8.01 -6.04
N SER A 54 1.27 -8.01 -7.30
CA SER A 54 2.48 -7.34 -7.77
C SER A 54 2.18 -6.09 -8.61
N GLN A 55 0.95 -5.95 -9.16
CA GLN A 55 0.58 -4.86 -10.07
C GLN A 55 -0.79 -4.25 -9.76
N ILE A 56 -0.98 -3.00 -10.20
CA ILE A 56 -2.22 -2.23 -9.99
C ILE A 56 -2.70 -1.65 -11.33
N ILE A 57 -4.00 -1.79 -11.61
CA ILE A 57 -4.70 -0.99 -12.62
C ILE A 57 -5.54 0.06 -11.89
N ASP A 58 -5.25 1.34 -12.12
CA ASP A 58 -5.98 2.46 -11.52
C ASP A 58 -7.26 2.76 -12.28
N ARG A 59 -8.41 2.56 -11.62
CA ARG A 59 -9.74 2.92 -12.10
C ARG A 59 -10.47 3.87 -11.15
N THR A 60 -9.69 4.57 -10.29
CA THR A 60 -10.23 5.67 -9.48
C THR A 60 -10.62 6.85 -10.38
N LYS A 61 -11.55 7.69 -9.89
CA LYS A 61 -12.10 8.81 -10.68
C LYS A 61 -11.37 10.15 -10.45
N GLY A 62 -10.22 10.13 -9.78
CA GLY A 62 -9.45 11.34 -9.51
C GLY A 62 -10.06 12.28 -8.45
N ILE A 63 -11.04 11.80 -7.67
CA ILE A 63 -11.67 12.58 -6.59
C ILE A 63 -10.99 12.40 -5.23
N ARG A 64 -10.09 11.42 -5.13
CA ARG A 64 -9.31 11.14 -3.92
C ARG A 64 -8.02 11.96 -3.97
N PRO A 65 -7.66 12.71 -2.91
CA PRO A 65 -6.33 13.31 -2.84
C PRO A 65 -5.24 12.22 -2.92
N ALA A 66 -4.54 12.17 -4.06
CA ALA A 66 -3.67 11.04 -4.40
C ALA A 66 -2.17 11.37 -4.37
N SER A 67 -1.81 12.61 -4.01
CA SER A 67 -0.43 13.08 -3.94
C SER A 67 -0.22 14.02 -2.75
N PHE A 68 0.95 13.94 -2.13
CA PHE A 68 1.37 14.94 -1.12
C PHE A 68 1.73 16.29 -1.74
N PHE A 69 2.03 16.30 -3.04
CA PHE A 69 2.38 17.50 -3.79
C PHE A 69 1.14 18.28 -4.26
N GLU A 70 -0.04 17.68 -4.23
CA GLU A 70 -1.30 18.30 -4.62
C GLU A 70 -1.64 19.48 -3.72
N GLY A 71 -1.89 20.64 -4.34
CA GLY A 71 -2.16 21.90 -3.64
C GLY A 71 -0.91 22.68 -3.23
N THR A 72 0.28 22.21 -3.58
CA THR A 72 1.57 22.90 -3.35
C THR A 72 2.12 23.47 -4.66
N SER A 73 3.18 24.30 -4.55
CA SER A 73 3.95 24.81 -5.70
C SER A 73 5.02 23.82 -6.20
N VAL A 74 5.06 22.61 -5.67
CA VAL A 74 6.03 21.55 -6.04
C VAL A 74 5.32 20.51 -6.88
N VAL A 75 5.97 20.09 -7.96
CA VAL A 75 5.52 18.97 -8.80
C VAL A 75 6.52 17.84 -8.70
N ALA A 76 6.02 16.63 -8.52
CA ALA A 76 6.83 15.42 -8.56
C ALA A 76 6.15 14.35 -9.40
N HIS A 77 6.97 13.57 -10.10
CA HIS A 77 6.54 12.45 -10.93
C HIS A 77 7.16 11.16 -10.40
N ALA A 78 6.58 10.61 -9.32
CA ALA A 78 7.05 9.38 -8.72
C ALA A 78 7.01 8.21 -9.71
N MET A 79 8.11 7.48 -9.84
CA MET A 79 8.13 6.27 -10.64
C MET A 79 7.23 5.21 -10.00
N PHE A 80 6.27 4.67 -10.76
CA PHE A 80 5.22 3.78 -10.26
C PHE A 80 5.03 2.53 -11.14
N GLY A 81 6.06 2.15 -11.92
CA GLY A 81 6.06 0.92 -12.72
C GLY A 81 5.92 -0.35 -11.86
N ASP A 82 6.55 -0.35 -10.68
CA ASP A 82 6.43 -1.39 -9.67
C ASP A 82 5.78 -0.80 -8.41
N PRO A 83 4.45 -0.85 -8.30
CA PRO A 83 3.71 -0.15 -7.23
C PRO A 83 3.91 -0.75 -5.85
N PHE A 84 4.31 -2.00 -5.76
CA PHE A 84 4.64 -2.71 -4.53
C PHE A 84 6.14 -2.95 -4.43
N SER A 85 6.66 -3.11 -3.20
CA SER A 85 8.03 -3.53 -2.98
C SER A 85 8.21 -5.00 -3.33
N GLY A 86 9.00 -5.32 -4.35
CA GLY A 86 9.20 -6.69 -4.84
C GLY A 86 9.80 -7.60 -3.77
N LYS A 87 10.77 -7.11 -3.01
CA LYS A 87 11.39 -7.86 -1.91
C LYS A 87 10.40 -8.13 -0.79
N LEU A 88 9.60 -7.13 -0.38
CA LEU A 88 8.58 -7.31 0.66
C LEU A 88 7.48 -8.26 0.19
N VAL A 89 7.03 -8.16 -1.06
CA VAL A 89 6.05 -9.08 -1.67
C VAL A 89 6.55 -10.52 -1.62
N SER A 90 7.81 -10.75 -2.03
CA SER A 90 8.42 -12.10 -2.03
C SER A 90 8.56 -12.66 -0.61
N TRP A 91 8.96 -11.82 0.35
CA TRP A 91 9.05 -12.20 1.76
C TRP A 91 7.67 -12.55 2.32
N LEU A 92 6.66 -11.69 2.09
CA LEU A 92 5.29 -11.93 2.54
C LEU A 92 4.70 -13.20 1.95
N ALA A 93 4.91 -13.47 0.67
CA ALA A 93 4.41 -14.68 0.02
C ALA A 93 4.89 -15.95 0.76
N LYS A 94 6.16 -15.97 1.15
CA LYS A 94 6.75 -17.07 1.89
C LYS A 94 6.19 -17.17 3.32
N GLU A 95 6.16 -16.07 4.07
CA GLU A 95 5.78 -16.13 5.49
C GLU A 95 4.25 -16.31 5.67
N VAL A 96 3.43 -15.73 4.78
CA VAL A 96 1.97 -15.96 4.79
C VAL A 96 1.66 -17.42 4.48
N SER A 97 2.32 -18.02 3.47
CA SER A 97 2.12 -19.44 3.15
C SER A 97 2.47 -20.34 4.34
N LYS A 98 3.63 -20.13 4.97
CA LYS A 98 4.03 -20.87 6.17
C LYS A 98 3.03 -20.73 7.32
N ALA A 99 2.56 -19.50 7.56
CA ALA A 99 1.60 -19.24 8.63
C ALA A 99 0.28 -19.98 8.39
N LEU A 100 -0.22 -19.99 7.16
CA LEU A 100 -1.46 -20.68 6.79
C LEU A 100 -1.31 -22.21 6.81
N GLU A 101 -0.17 -22.75 6.38
CA GLU A 101 0.15 -24.17 6.48
C GLU A 101 0.18 -24.65 7.94
N LYS A 102 0.84 -23.86 8.82
CA LYS A 102 0.92 -24.16 10.26
C LYS A 102 -0.48 -24.21 10.90
N GLU A 103 -1.38 -23.34 10.48
CA GLU A 103 -2.75 -23.31 10.97
C GLU A 103 -3.65 -24.41 10.38
N GLY A 104 -3.18 -25.14 9.36
CA GLY A 104 -3.92 -26.26 8.75
C GLY A 104 -5.24 -25.84 8.08
N ARG A 105 -5.39 -24.58 7.67
CA ARG A 105 -6.66 -24.03 7.17
C ARG A 105 -6.93 -24.35 5.70
N GLY A 106 -5.96 -24.90 4.96
CA GLY A 106 -6.12 -25.23 3.54
C GLY A 106 -6.35 -24.01 2.64
N VAL A 107 -5.99 -22.80 3.10
CA VAL A 107 -6.18 -21.55 2.36
C VAL A 107 -5.14 -21.46 1.25
N GLN A 108 -5.60 -21.17 0.02
CA GLN A 108 -4.71 -20.95 -1.11
C GLN A 108 -4.08 -19.58 -1.07
N VAL A 109 -2.79 -19.49 -1.44
CA VAL A 109 -2.04 -18.25 -1.58
C VAL A 109 -1.61 -18.07 -3.03
N PHE A 110 -1.93 -16.92 -3.59
CA PHE A 110 -1.55 -16.54 -4.96
C PHE A 110 -0.60 -15.34 -4.94
N THR A 111 0.32 -15.30 -5.90
CA THR A 111 1.25 -14.20 -6.14
C THR A 111 1.17 -13.75 -7.60
N ASP A 112 1.91 -12.69 -7.96
CA ASP A 112 2.03 -12.18 -9.32
C ASP A 112 0.67 -11.90 -9.98
N LYS A 113 -0.22 -11.28 -9.21
CA LYS A 113 -1.57 -10.93 -9.62
C LYS A 113 -1.73 -9.42 -9.75
N THR A 114 -2.59 -9.00 -10.66
CA THR A 114 -2.93 -7.60 -10.89
C THR A 114 -4.24 -7.25 -10.19
N ILE A 115 -4.21 -6.21 -9.34
CA ILE A 115 -5.39 -5.70 -8.67
C ILE A 115 -5.92 -4.45 -9.36
N VAL A 116 -7.21 -4.42 -9.68
CA VAL A 116 -7.91 -3.22 -10.16
C VAL A 116 -8.39 -2.43 -8.95
N CYS A 117 -8.04 -1.15 -8.89
CA CYS A 117 -8.57 -0.24 -7.87
C CYS A 117 -9.67 0.63 -8.46
N MET A 118 -10.91 0.37 -8.09
CA MET A 118 -12.05 1.17 -8.50
C MET A 118 -12.43 2.22 -7.46
N GLU A 119 -13.26 3.20 -7.84
CA GLU A 119 -13.70 4.24 -6.91
C GLU A 119 -14.65 3.73 -5.82
N GLY A 120 -15.65 2.95 -6.21
CA GLY A 120 -16.77 2.62 -5.31
C GLY A 120 -17.68 3.83 -5.00
N PRO A 121 -18.55 3.78 -3.99
CA PRO A 121 -18.81 2.63 -3.11
C PRO A 121 -19.62 1.50 -3.75
N GLN A 122 -20.19 1.70 -4.94
CA GLN A 122 -20.91 0.64 -5.67
C GLN A 122 -19.92 -0.38 -6.20
N PHE A 123 -20.32 -1.63 -6.30
CA PHE A 123 -19.58 -2.69 -7.00
C PHE A 123 -19.61 -2.45 -8.51
N SER A 124 -18.76 -3.17 -9.24
CA SER A 124 -18.69 -3.11 -10.70
C SER A 124 -20.00 -3.55 -11.35
N THR A 125 -20.33 -2.91 -12.45
CA THR A 125 -21.28 -3.51 -13.39
C THR A 125 -20.67 -4.77 -14.03
N ARG A 126 -21.50 -5.66 -14.57
CA ARG A 126 -20.99 -6.85 -15.27
C ARG A 126 -20.10 -6.49 -16.46
N ALA A 127 -20.44 -5.43 -17.18
CA ALA A 127 -19.64 -4.95 -18.30
C ALA A 127 -18.25 -4.47 -17.87
N GLU A 128 -18.17 -3.72 -16.74
CA GLU A 128 -16.89 -3.30 -16.18
C GLU A 128 -16.08 -4.49 -15.69
N SER A 129 -16.70 -5.43 -14.99
CA SER A 129 -16.03 -6.62 -14.48
C SER A 129 -15.44 -7.47 -15.62
N LEU A 130 -16.19 -7.69 -16.71
CA LEU A 130 -15.71 -8.37 -17.92
C LEU A 130 -14.58 -7.60 -18.60
N MET A 131 -14.67 -6.27 -18.67
CA MET A 131 -13.61 -5.42 -19.21
C MET A 131 -12.33 -5.54 -18.39
N TYR A 132 -12.41 -5.50 -17.05
CA TYR A 132 -11.24 -5.65 -16.17
C TYR A 132 -10.56 -7.01 -16.34
N ARG A 133 -11.33 -8.08 -16.52
CA ARG A 133 -10.79 -9.41 -16.85
C ARG A 133 -10.01 -9.41 -18.17
N GLN A 134 -10.54 -8.75 -19.21
CA GLN A 134 -9.86 -8.60 -20.51
C GLN A 134 -8.56 -7.80 -20.40
N TRP A 135 -8.49 -6.82 -19.49
CA TRP A 135 -7.28 -6.04 -19.24
C TRP A 135 -6.22 -6.79 -18.42
N GLY A 136 -6.48 -8.01 -18.02
CA GLY A 136 -5.56 -8.80 -17.21
C GLY A 136 -5.71 -8.58 -15.70
N GLY A 137 -6.78 -7.91 -15.25
CA GLY A 137 -7.09 -7.79 -13.84
C GLY A 137 -7.47 -9.14 -13.23
N ASP A 138 -6.91 -9.46 -12.07
CA ASP A 138 -7.18 -10.70 -11.33
C ASP A 138 -8.06 -10.47 -10.10
N LEU A 139 -7.96 -9.29 -9.53
CA LEU A 139 -8.66 -8.86 -8.31
C LEU A 139 -9.22 -7.46 -8.50
N ILE A 140 -10.21 -7.11 -7.65
CA ILE A 140 -10.74 -5.75 -7.60
C ILE A 140 -10.95 -5.31 -6.16
N ASN A 141 -10.60 -4.06 -5.86
CA ASN A 141 -10.87 -3.43 -4.58
C ASN A 141 -11.13 -1.93 -4.72
N MET A 142 -11.27 -1.23 -3.57
CA MET A 142 -11.55 0.20 -3.52
C MET A 142 -10.53 0.99 -2.67
N SER A 143 -9.42 0.36 -2.21
CA SER A 143 -8.58 0.96 -1.17
C SER A 143 -7.07 0.92 -1.39
N VAL A 144 -6.55 0.10 -2.32
CA VAL A 144 -5.10 0.06 -2.58
C VAL A 144 -4.57 1.40 -3.08
N LEU A 145 -5.41 2.18 -3.76
CA LEU A 145 -5.13 3.58 -4.11
C LEU A 145 -6.05 4.53 -3.33
N PRO A 146 -5.52 5.66 -2.87
CA PRO A 146 -4.18 6.21 -3.13
C PRO A 146 -3.07 5.74 -2.19
N GLU A 147 -3.32 4.78 -1.28
CA GLU A 147 -2.32 4.34 -0.27
C GLU A 147 -0.95 4.01 -0.89
N ALA A 148 -0.92 3.18 -1.94
CA ALA A 148 0.34 2.79 -2.59
C ALA A 148 1.07 3.98 -3.22
N LYS A 149 0.33 4.92 -3.85
CA LYS A 149 0.90 6.16 -4.42
C LYS A 149 1.52 7.02 -3.33
N LEU A 150 0.78 7.27 -2.25
CA LEU A 150 1.23 8.10 -1.13
C LEU A 150 2.40 7.47 -0.38
N ALA A 151 2.40 6.16 -0.18
CA ALA A 151 3.53 5.45 0.40
C ALA A 151 4.81 5.61 -0.46
N ARG A 152 4.67 5.54 -1.78
CA ARG A 152 5.75 5.78 -2.75
C ARG A 152 6.29 7.19 -2.65
N GLU A 153 5.43 8.21 -2.70
CA GLU A 153 5.83 9.61 -2.61
C GLU A 153 6.47 9.96 -1.26
N ALA A 154 5.97 9.37 -0.18
CA ALA A 154 6.48 9.66 1.15
C ALA A 154 7.89 9.12 1.38
N GLU A 155 8.42 8.19 0.55
CA GLU A 155 9.68 7.51 0.82
C GLU A 155 9.85 7.29 2.33
N MET A 156 8.88 6.75 3.01
CA MET A 156 8.70 6.86 4.46
C MET A 156 10.01 6.57 5.20
N ARG A 157 10.73 7.61 5.56
CA ARG A 157 11.95 7.53 6.38
C ARG A 157 11.60 7.73 7.84
N CYS A 158 12.26 6.98 8.69
CA CYS A 158 12.31 7.29 10.11
C CYS A 158 13.12 8.57 10.30
N GLY A 159 12.44 9.69 10.61
CA GLY A 159 13.09 10.94 11.00
C GLY A 159 13.42 10.92 12.48
N TYR A 160 14.62 11.29 12.82
CA TYR A 160 15.16 11.79 14.07
C TYR A 160 14.47 11.43 15.38
N LEU A 161 15.01 10.46 16.08
CA LEU A 161 15.11 10.52 17.53
C LEU A 161 16.47 11.15 17.85
N VAL A 162 16.42 12.44 18.20
CA VAL A 162 17.54 13.07 18.87
C VAL A 162 17.56 12.53 20.31
N SER A 163 18.33 11.52 20.55
CA SER A 163 18.91 11.26 21.85
C SER A 163 20.31 10.70 21.65
N SER A 164 21.23 11.34 22.34
CA SER A 164 22.66 11.14 22.39
C SER A 164 23.06 9.68 22.68
N ILE A 165 23.07 8.82 21.66
CA ILE A 165 23.86 7.59 21.67
C ILE A 165 24.40 7.40 20.26
N ARG A 166 25.74 7.50 20.13
CA ARG A 166 26.49 7.10 18.96
C ARG A 166 26.19 5.64 18.69
N TYR A 167 25.39 5.33 17.66
CA TYR A 167 25.51 4.11 16.85
C TYR A 167 24.60 4.22 15.63
N PHE A 168 25.21 4.15 14.46
CA PHE A 168 24.67 3.78 13.15
C PHE A 168 23.17 4.07 12.92
N THR A 169 22.87 5.18 12.31
CA THR A 169 21.57 5.46 11.71
C THR A 169 21.45 4.60 10.44
N LEU A 170 20.94 3.38 10.59
CA LEU A 170 20.47 2.63 9.43
C LEU A 170 19.21 3.36 8.92
N ILE A 171 19.33 3.99 7.77
CA ILE A 171 18.25 4.68 7.08
C ILE A 171 17.41 3.61 6.42
N LEU A 172 16.25 3.30 6.97
CA LEU A 172 15.34 2.26 6.47
C LEU A 172 14.05 2.89 5.96
N ASN A 173 13.68 2.60 4.73
CA ASN A 173 12.43 3.05 4.11
C ASN A 173 11.33 2.00 4.23
N PRO A 174 10.05 2.42 4.39
CA PRO A 174 8.97 1.47 4.33
C PRO A 174 8.64 1.10 2.90
N SER A 175 8.62 -0.17 2.75
CA SER A 175 8.05 -0.86 1.63
C SER A 175 6.53 -0.95 1.82
N TYR A 176 5.77 -0.84 0.75
CA TYR A 176 4.34 -1.09 0.75
C TYR A 176 4.03 -2.43 0.09
N ALA A 177 3.26 -3.25 0.75
CA ALA A 177 2.69 -4.48 0.19
C ALA A 177 1.25 -4.68 0.65
N LEU A 178 0.49 -5.46 -0.11
CA LEU A 178 -0.90 -5.77 0.15
C LEU A 178 -1.08 -7.28 0.32
N ILE A 179 -1.81 -7.68 1.36
CA ILE A 179 -2.39 -9.00 1.50
C ILE A 179 -3.89 -8.84 1.21
N ALA A 180 -4.31 -9.31 0.03
CA ALA A 180 -5.69 -9.29 -0.40
C ALA A 180 -6.37 -10.61 -0.01
N THR A 181 -7.61 -10.53 0.47
CA THR A 181 -8.41 -11.70 0.83
C THR A 181 -9.68 -11.71 -0.01
N ALA A 182 -9.84 -12.69 -0.90
CA ALA A 182 -10.99 -12.80 -1.78
C ALA A 182 -12.26 -13.07 -0.97
N THR A 183 -13.27 -12.23 -1.12
CA THR A 183 -14.56 -12.36 -0.42
C THR A 183 -15.65 -12.95 -1.30
N ASP A 184 -15.57 -12.68 -2.59
CA ASP A 184 -16.58 -13.03 -3.59
C ASP A 184 -15.94 -13.12 -4.98
N TYR A 185 -16.72 -13.62 -5.92
CA TYR A 185 -16.47 -13.38 -7.33
C TYR A 185 -17.18 -12.09 -7.73
N ASP A 186 -16.45 -11.14 -8.30
CA ASP A 186 -17.05 -9.91 -8.80
C ASP A 186 -18.10 -10.20 -9.90
N SER A 187 -18.84 -9.22 -10.35
CA SER A 187 -20.04 -9.32 -11.18
C SER A 187 -19.91 -10.02 -12.56
N TRP A 188 -18.77 -10.59 -12.88
CA TRP A 188 -18.48 -11.19 -14.19
C TRP A 188 -19.13 -12.56 -14.44
N ARG A 189 -19.47 -13.33 -13.39
CA ARG A 189 -20.06 -14.66 -13.54
C ARG A 189 -21.50 -14.56 -14.11
N PRO A 190 -21.77 -15.21 -15.26
CA PRO A 190 -23.16 -15.35 -15.70
C PRO A 190 -23.90 -16.31 -14.79
N HIS A 191 -25.14 -16.03 -14.48
CA HIS A 191 -26.05 -16.86 -13.70
C HIS A 191 -25.71 -17.08 -12.21
N SER A 192 -24.73 -16.39 -11.64
CA SER A 192 -24.63 -16.30 -10.20
C SER A 192 -25.72 -15.38 -9.67
N GLU A 193 -26.41 -15.78 -8.60
CA GLU A 193 -27.21 -14.83 -7.82
C GLU A 193 -26.34 -13.61 -7.50
N ALA A 194 -26.94 -12.42 -7.51
CA ALA A 194 -26.19 -11.22 -7.17
C ALA A 194 -25.51 -11.43 -5.83
N VAL A 195 -24.20 -11.18 -5.77
CA VAL A 195 -23.42 -11.28 -4.52
C VAL A 195 -24.14 -10.50 -3.44
N THR A 196 -24.64 -11.20 -2.44
CA THR A 196 -25.35 -10.54 -1.36
C THR A 196 -24.38 -9.94 -0.36
N VAL A 197 -24.75 -8.79 0.20
CA VAL A 197 -23.96 -8.15 1.26
C VAL A 197 -23.72 -9.13 2.42
N ALA A 198 -24.68 -10.01 2.73
CA ALA A 198 -24.54 -11.01 3.79
C ALA A 198 -23.46 -12.06 3.51
N GLU A 199 -23.36 -12.56 2.28
CA GLU A 199 -22.31 -13.53 1.88
C GLU A 199 -20.93 -12.91 1.94
N VAL A 200 -20.78 -11.68 1.41
CA VAL A 200 -19.53 -10.91 1.51
C VAL A 200 -19.12 -10.72 2.97
N PHE A 201 -20.08 -10.35 3.85
CA PHE A 201 -19.78 -10.16 5.28
C PHE A 201 -19.39 -11.46 5.99
N ASN A 202 -19.97 -12.59 5.66
CA ASN A 202 -19.61 -13.88 6.27
C ASN A 202 -18.19 -14.29 5.86
N THR A 203 -17.87 -14.23 4.57
CA THR A 203 -16.52 -14.51 4.07
C THR A 203 -15.50 -13.50 4.62
N LEU A 204 -15.88 -12.22 4.66
CA LEU A 204 -15.04 -11.16 5.23
C LEU A 204 -14.69 -11.45 6.70
N ARG A 205 -15.66 -11.90 7.52
CA ARG A 205 -15.42 -12.23 8.93
C ARG A 205 -14.42 -13.37 9.08
N THR A 206 -14.61 -14.46 8.33
CA THR A 206 -13.68 -15.60 8.34
C THR A 206 -12.29 -15.19 7.85
N ASN A 207 -12.22 -14.43 6.76
CA ASN A 207 -10.97 -13.93 6.22
C ASN A 207 -10.25 -12.99 7.20
N ALA A 208 -11.00 -12.10 7.88
CA ALA A 208 -10.43 -11.19 8.87
C ALA A 208 -9.85 -11.93 10.08
N GLU A 209 -10.51 -12.98 10.54
CA GLU A 209 -9.98 -13.84 11.60
C GLU A 209 -8.69 -14.54 11.17
N THR A 210 -8.67 -15.13 9.98
CA THR A 210 -7.47 -15.75 9.40
C THR A 210 -6.36 -14.73 9.20
N ALA A 211 -6.68 -13.55 8.66
CA ALA A 211 -5.72 -12.46 8.48
C ALA A 211 -5.10 -11.99 9.81
N ARG A 212 -5.90 -11.93 10.89
CA ARG A 212 -5.40 -11.60 12.22
C ARG A 212 -4.42 -12.64 12.75
N ILE A 213 -4.70 -13.92 12.54
CA ILE A 213 -3.79 -15.01 12.92
C ILE A 213 -2.51 -14.93 12.11
N VAL A 214 -2.60 -14.79 10.80
CA VAL A 214 -1.43 -14.62 9.91
C VAL A 214 -0.60 -13.41 10.37
N ALA A 215 -1.22 -12.25 10.58
CA ALA A 215 -0.52 -11.06 11.04
C ALA A 215 0.22 -11.29 12.36
N ALA A 216 -0.43 -11.94 13.34
CA ALA A 216 0.20 -12.26 14.62
C ALA A 216 1.38 -13.24 14.47
N THR A 217 1.23 -14.26 13.61
CA THR A 217 2.25 -15.28 13.39
C THR A 217 3.50 -14.73 12.72
N ILE A 218 3.35 -13.78 11.78
CA ILE A 218 4.50 -13.22 11.05
C ILE A 218 5.17 -12.02 11.76
N LEU A 219 4.62 -11.52 12.88
CA LEU A 219 5.16 -10.32 13.55
C LEU A 219 6.60 -10.49 14.03
N ASP A 220 6.92 -11.62 14.65
CA ASP A 220 8.28 -11.87 15.16
C ASP A 220 9.27 -12.04 14.01
N ASP A 221 8.86 -12.77 12.95
CA ASP A 221 9.68 -12.94 11.74
C ASP A 221 9.88 -11.60 11.02
N LEU A 222 8.85 -10.75 11.00
CA LEU A 222 8.94 -9.40 10.47
C LEU A 222 9.92 -8.54 11.28
N HIS A 223 9.83 -8.59 12.62
CA HIS A 223 10.76 -7.89 13.49
C HIS A 223 12.20 -8.32 13.24
N ASN A 224 12.44 -9.63 13.18
CA ASN A 224 13.76 -10.20 12.91
C ASN A 224 14.29 -9.79 11.52
N ALA A 225 13.44 -9.84 10.48
CA ALA A 225 13.80 -9.38 9.15
C ALA A 225 14.11 -7.88 9.08
N MET A 226 13.47 -7.07 9.94
CA MET A 226 13.70 -5.62 10.00
C MET A 226 14.96 -5.23 10.79
N THR A 227 15.44 -6.07 11.69
CA THR A 227 16.55 -5.76 12.62
C THR A 227 17.79 -6.60 12.37
N GLY A 228 17.69 -7.73 11.66
CA GLY A 228 18.77 -8.64 11.35
C GLY A 228 19.50 -8.34 10.03
N ASP A 229 20.38 -9.24 9.63
CA ASP A 229 21.19 -9.14 8.40
C ASP A 229 20.36 -9.13 7.11
N GLY A 230 19.05 -9.49 7.17
CA GLY A 230 18.12 -9.43 6.06
C GLY A 230 17.35 -8.12 5.92
N SER A 231 17.76 -7.06 6.62
CA SER A 231 17.05 -5.76 6.64
C SER A 231 17.02 -5.03 5.29
N ASP A 232 17.78 -5.47 4.30
CA ASP A 232 17.85 -4.93 2.95
C ASP A 232 16.56 -5.09 2.14
N ILE A 233 15.64 -6.00 2.55
CA ILE A 233 14.28 -6.09 1.97
C ILE A 233 13.50 -4.78 2.13
N PHE A 234 13.82 -3.98 3.14
CA PHE A 234 13.15 -2.72 3.43
C PHE A 234 13.89 -1.48 2.89
N LEU A 235 15.01 -1.69 2.19
CA LEU A 235 15.84 -0.62 1.63
C LEU A 235 15.52 -0.29 0.16
N GLU A 236 14.69 -1.08 -0.50
CA GLU A 236 14.44 -1.03 -1.94
C GLU A 236 13.88 0.32 -2.44
N GLU A 237 13.15 1.03 -1.58
CA GLU A 237 12.47 2.26 -1.95
C GLU A 237 13.28 3.55 -1.72
N ILE A 238 14.53 3.43 -1.18
CA ILE A 238 15.36 4.59 -0.83
C ILE A 238 15.82 5.35 -2.07
N GLY A 239 15.64 6.68 -2.03
CA GLY A 239 16.13 7.57 -3.07
C GLY A 239 15.35 7.53 -4.37
N LYS A 240 14.23 6.79 -4.44
CA LYS A 240 13.40 6.70 -5.65
C LYS A 240 12.76 8.04 -6.03
N MET A 241 12.54 8.94 -5.05
CA MET A 241 12.03 10.29 -5.32
C MET A 241 13.11 11.29 -5.73
N LYS A 242 14.40 10.99 -5.55
CA LYS A 242 15.51 11.93 -5.82
C LYS A 242 15.45 12.60 -7.20
N TYR A 243 15.09 11.82 -8.22
CA TYR A 243 15.01 12.28 -9.61
C TYR A 243 13.57 12.55 -10.07
N SER A 244 12.60 12.44 -9.17
CA SER A 244 11.18 12.62 -9.46
C SER A 244 10.67 14.01 -9.07
N ILE A 245 11.40 14.73 -8.24
CA ILE A 245 11.02 16.02 -7.69
C ILE A 245 11.67 17.14 -8.51
N MET A 246 10.89 18.14 -8.90
CA MET A 246 11.42 19.36 -9.54
C MET A 246 12.39 20.07 -8.61
N PRO A 247 13.44 20.75 -9.14
CA PRO A 247 14.41 21.47 -8.33
C PRO A 247 13.77 22.45 -7.35
N GLN A 248 14.31 22.54 -6.13
CA GLN A 248 13.80 23.47 -5.10
C GLN A 248 13.77 24.94 -5.55
N SER A 249 14.64 25.33 -6.49
CA SER A 249 14.67 26.67 -7.09
C SER A 249 13.37 27.04 -7.83
N THR A 250 12.55 26.03 -8.18
CA THR A 250 11.23 26.26 -8.81
C THR A 250 10.10 26.45 -7.81
N MET A 251 10.35 26.29 -6.50
CA MET A 251 9.36 26.47 -5.44
C MET A 251 9.02 27.96 -5.29
N GLN A 252 7.74 28.30 -5.47
CA GLN A 252 7.26 29.66 -5.40
C GLN A 252 6.79 30.09 -3.99
N LYS A 253 6.48 29.11 -3.11
CA LYS A 253 5.91 29.37 -1.78
C LYS A 253 6.76 28.74 -0.68
N ALA A 254 7.21 29.57 0.26
CA ALA A 254 8.02 29.11 1.39
C ALA A 254 7.24 28.14 2.33
N GLU A 255 5.94 28.31 2.47
CA GLU A 255 5.07 27.46 3.27
C GLU A 255 5.04 26.00 2.76
N ASP A 256 5.13 25.81 1.45
CA ASP A 256 5.15 24.47 0.86
C ASP A 256 6.43 23.71 1.24
N ARG A 257 7.53 24.44 1.48
CA ARG A 257 8.79 23.83 1.94
C ARG A 257 8.62 23.14 3.30
N ALA A 258 7.87 23.74 4.22
CA ALA A 258 7.62 23.12 5.54
C ALA A 258 6.81 21.83 5.42
N ILE A 259 5.80 21.81 4.53
CA ILE A 259 4.99 20.62 4.24
C ILE A 259 5.88 19.53 3.62
N MET A 260 6.68 19.91 2.63
CA MET A 260 7.57 18.96 1.94
C MET A 260 8.70 18.47 2.85
N ALA A 261 9.26 19.32 3.71
CA ALA A 261 10.26 18.92 4.70
C ALA A 261 9.71 17.93 5.73
N TYR A 262 8.41 17.96 6.02
CA TYR A 262 7.79 16.94 6.87
C TYR A 262 7.66 15.58 6.15
N ILE A 263 7.28 15.59 4.87
CA ILE A 263 7.09 14.36 4.09
C ILE A 263 8.43 13.81 3.56
N LEU A 264 9.33 14.67 3.09
CA LEU A 264 10.59 14.34 2.46
C LEU A 264 11.75 15.19 3.00
N PRO A 265 12.10 15.06 4.30
CA PRO A 265 13.07 15.94 4.95
C PRO A 265 14.45 15.92 4.26
N GLU A 266 14.86 14.82 3.67
CA GLU A 266 16.14 14.67 2.98
C GLU A 266 16.28 15.54 1.73
N TYR A 267 15.17 15.94 1.12
CA TYR A 267 15.18 16.78 -0.08
C TYR A 267 14.83 18.23 0.21
N PHE A 268 14.22 18.53 1.36
CA PHE A 268 13.68 19.86 1.66
C PHE A 268 14.16 20.47 2.98
N SER A 269 14.92 19.76 3.83
CA SER A 269 15.58 20.34 5.00
C SER A 269 16.84 21.10 4.56
N GLY A 270 17.00 22.34 5.02
CA GLY A 270 17.91 23.37 4.51
C GLY A 270 19.43 23.15 4.61
N GLU A 271 19.92 21.95 4.83
CA GLU A 271 21.38 21.65 4.90
C GLU A 271 22.05 21.44 3.53
N ASN A 272 21.26 21.29 2.45
CA ASN A 272 21.77 21.01 1.11
C ASN A 272 22.08 22.28 0.25
N GLU A 273 22.07 23.50 0.82
CA GLU A 273 22.39 24.70 0.06
C GLU A 273 23.90 24.87 -0.28
N LYS A 274 24.77 24.03 0.29
CA LYS A 274 26.23 24.14 0.08
C LYS A 274 26.72 23.46 -1.20
N ASP A 275 26.01 22.47 -1.72
CA ASP A 275 26.45 21.70 -2.91
C ASP A 275 25.99 22.29 -4.25
N ALA A 276 25.07 23.26 -4.26
CA ALA A 276 24.58 23.90 -5.48
C ALA A 276 25.44 25.07 -5.97
N LYS A 277 26.51 25.45 -5.23
CA LYS A 277 27.41 26.58 -5.59
C LYS A 277 28.77 26.14 -6.11
N SER A 278 29.01 24.87 -6.36
CA SER A 278 30.29 24.35 -6.89
C SER A 278 30.09 23.49 -8.15
N GLY A 279 29.24 23.91 -9.07
CA GLY A 279 29.08 23.28 -10.39
C GLY A 279 28.94 24.33 -11.46
#